data_ca7bff416d06ec3d8b64befa0f704aef
#
_entry.id   ca7bff416d06ec3d8b64befa0f704aef
#
_cell.length_a   1.000
_cell.length_b   1.000
_cell.length_c   1.000
_cell.angle_alpha   90.00
_cell.angle_beta   90.00
_cell.angle_gamma   90.00
#
_symmetry.space_group_name_H-M   'P 1'
#
loop_
_entity.id
_entity.type
_entity.pdbx_description
1 polymer ?
#
loop_
_entity_poly.entity_id
_entity_poly.type
_entity_poly.pdbx_seq_one_letter_code
_entity_poly.pdbx_strand_id
1 'polypeptide(L)'
;MEIILPTLRSERKKTYCPFLPICPTTGKVLEIPLLEMNKKNGTVIFDNNGKKLETEIKNGNCKLQWKVDWAMRWFTFDVDFEMYGKDLTESAILSNKICRTLGKKPPNGFAYELFLDEKGEKISKSKGNGISIEQWLRYASPESLSLYMYQNPTRAKKLYSEVVPKAVDEYLSLIESFPKQKPNEQLLNPVWHVHSGNPPKEKIVMSFSMLLNLVGSSNAENKEILWKFIQRFHQDIKPENYPILNELTKFAINYFKDKVEPNKRYKLPDTNEKNALINLAKKLELVTQDFKPEDIQTIIYSTGKENGYEKKLREWFILIYEVLFGSKDGPRMGFFISFFGIKETIKLINKKIKEN
;
A
#
# COMPACT_ATOMS: atom_id res chain seq x y z
N MET A 1 14.64 23.10 31.36
CA MET A 1 16.05 22.63 31.48
C MET A 1 16.15 21.34 32.29
N GLU A 2 15.67 21.29 33.51
CA GLU A 2 15.76 20.13 34.43
C GLU A 2 15.25 18.82 33.86
N ILE A 3 14.23 18.84 33.00
CA ILE A 3 13.66 17.68 32.35
C ILE A 3 14.52 17.20 31.18
N ILE A 4 15.16 18.11 30.48
CA ILE A 4 15.87 17.81 29.22
C ILE A 4 17.33 17.40 29.49
N LEU A 5 18.02 18.15 30.34
CA LEU A 5 19.45 17.93 30.62
C LEU A 5 19.79 16.49 31.03
N PRO A 6 19.00 15.80 31.89
CA PRO A 6 19.31 14.42 32.26
C PRO A 6 19.31 13.44 31.07
N THR A 7 18.56 13.76 30.00
CA THR A 7 18.43 12.88 28.79
C THR A 7 19.55 13.06 27.77
N LEU A 8 20.41 14.07 27.95
CA LEU A 8 21.48 14.41 27.01
C LEU A 8 22.81 13.76 27.43
N ARG A 9 23.66 13.48 26.43
CA ARG A 9 25.07 13.08 26.66
C ARG A 9 25.85 14.23 27.31
N SER A 10 26.88 13.90 28.07
CA SER A 10 27.66 14.82 28.90
C SER A 10 28.16 16.08 28.15
N GLU A 11 28.68 15.92 26.95
CA GLU A 11 29.16 17.02 26.11
C GLU A 11 28.04 17.97 25.68
N ARG A 12 26.89 17.42 25.28
CA ARG A 12 25.74 18.20 24.84
C ARG A 12 25.00 18.89 25.99
N LYS A 13 25.16 18.43 27.23
CA LYS A 13 24.61 19.10 28.43
C LYS A 13 25.20 20.49 28.62
N LYS A 14 26.49 20.69 28.29
CA LYS A 14 27.20 21.94 28.46
C LYS A 14 26.77 23.00 27.44
N THR A 15 26.36 22.62 26.30
CA THR A 15 26.03 23.51 25.16
C THR A 15 24.52 23.59 24.86
N TYR A 16 23.70 22.77 25.52
CA TYR A 16 22.28 22.73 25.24
C TYR A 16 21.56 24.01 25.72
N CYS A 17 20.85 24.62 24.76
CA CYS A 17 19.85 25.64 25.06
C CYS A 17 18.55 25.32 24.30
N PRO A 18 17.37 25.52 24.89
CA PRO A 18 16.09 25.35 24.21
C PRO A 18 15.85 26.40 23.12
N PHE A 19 16.50 27.57 23.21
CA PHE A 19 16.43 28.68 22.25
C PHE A 19 17.61 28.65 21.32
N LEU A 20 17.34 28.70 20.00
CA LEU A 20 18.34 28.82 18.94
C LEU A 20 18.19 30.19 18.31
N PRO A 21 19.15 31.11 18.52
CA PRO A 21 19.10 32.46 17.96
C PRO A 21 19.08 32.42 16.44
N ILE A 22 18.44 33.40 15.83
CA ILE A 22 18.46 33.59 14.37
C ILE A 22 19.41 34.73 14.07
N CYS A 23 20.37 34.49 13.18
CA CYS A 23 21.33 35.51 12.77
C CYS A 23 20.59 36.67 12.09
N PRO A 24 20.68 37.88 12.60
CA PRO A 24 19.93 39.03 12.07
C PRO A 24 20.37 39.44 10.67
N THR A 25 21.59 39.08 10.29
CA THR A 25 22.14 39.41 8.95
C THR A 25 21.79 38.38 7.89
N THR A 26 21.78 37.09 8.26
CA THR A 26 21.64 36.01 7.28
C THR A 26 20.30 35.26 7.37
N GLY A 27 19.53 35.47 8.44
CA GLY A 27 18.31 34.74 8.73
C GLY A 27 18.52 33.25 9.07
N LYS A 28 19.76 32.81 9.25
CA LYS A 28 20.07 31.41 9.59
C LYS A 28 19.89 31.14 11.06
N VAL A 29 19.35 29.97 11.39
CA VAL A 29 19.29 29.48 12.78
C VAL A 29 20.70 29.12 13.23
N LEU A 30 21.12 29.64 14.40
CA LEU A 30 22.45 29.40 14.94
C LEU A 30 22.38 28.29 16.02
N GLU A 31 23.05 27.18 15.77
CA GLU A 31 23.21 26.09 16.74
C GLU A 31 24.46 26.30 17.61
N ILE A 32 24.48 27.38 18.34
CA ILE A 32 25.59 27.80 19.19
C ILE A 32 25.20 27.85 20.66
N PRO A 33 26.16 27.70 21.61
CA PRO A 33 25.89 27.88 23.02
C PRO A 33 25.46 29.32 23.34
N LEU A 34 24.49 29.48 24.23
CA LEU A 34 24.18 30.79 24.78
C LEU A 34 25.18 31.14 25.88
N LEU A 35 25.61 32.38 25.89
CA LEU A 35 26.45 32.93 26.96
C LEU A 35 25.62 33.26 28.21
N GLU A 36 24.40 33.82 28.01
CA GLU A 36 23.49 34.19 29.07
C GLU A 36 22.03 34.14 28.65
N MET A 37 21.15 33.92 29.61
CA MET A 37 19.70 33.99 29.43
C MET A 37 19.08 34.91 30.48
N ASN A 38 18.56 36.04 30.04
CA ASN A 38 17.88 36.99 30.93
C ASN A 38 16.38 36.69 30.97
N LYS A 39 15.94 36.02 32.03
CA LYS A 39 14.53 35.63 32.19
C LYS A 39 13.59 36.82 32.40
N LYS A 40 14.09 37.94 32.99
CA LYS A 40 13.26 39.12 33.24
C LYS A 40 12.91 39.83 31.92
N ASN A 41 13.90 40.03 31.09
CA ASN A 41 13.75 40.73 29.81
C ASN A 41 13.27 39.80 28.66
N GLY A 42 13.37 38.48 28.84
CA GLY A 42 13.06 37.51 27.76
C GLY A 42 14.08 37.59 26.63
N THR A 43 15.37 37.78 26.97
CA THR A 43 16.45 37.90 26.00
C THR A 43 17.50 36.80 26.20
N VAL A 44 18.24 36.51 25.14
CA VAL A 44 19.40 35.61 25.14
C VAL A 44 20.61 36.30 24.56
N ILE A 45 21.77 36.02 25.14
CA ILE A 45 23.07 36.57 24.71
C ILE A 45 23.89 35.42 24.11
N PHE A 46 24.45 35.64 22.94
CA PHE A 46 25.25 34.67 22.21
C PHE A 46 26.43 35.32 21.50
N ASP A 47 27.44 34.54 21.16
CA ASP A 47 28.55 34.99 20.38
C ASP A 47 28.28 34.74 18.88
N ASN A 48 28.38 35.81 18.09
CA ASN A 48 28.28 35.73 16.64
C ASN A 48 29.60 36.19 16.00
N ASN A 49 30.51 35.26 15.79
CA ASN A 49 31.84 35.51 15.21
C ASN A 49 32.68 36.53 16.02
N GLY A 50 32.74 36.33 17.34
CA GLY A 50 33.51 37.17 18.26
C GLY A 50 32.78 38.45 18.74
N LYS A 51 31.55 38.67 18.26
CA LYS A 51 30.69 39.78 18.68
C LYS A 51 29.55 39.26 19.55
N LYS A 52 29.48 39.72 20.80
CA LYS A 52 28.35 39.42 21.69
C LYS A 52 27.12 40.17 21.19
N LEU A 53 26.05 39.41 20.94
CA LEU A 53 24.74 39.93 20.53
C LEU A 53 23.70 39.52 21.57
N GLU A 54 22.80 40.46 21.89
CA GLU A 54 21.60 40.18 22.67
C GLU A 54 20.37 40.24 21.76
N THR A 55 19.49 39.28 21.91
CA THR A 55 18.24 39.22 21.11
C THR A 55 17.06 38.74 21.96
N GLU A 56 15.87 39.22 21.64
CA GLU A 56 14.63 38.73 22.25
C GLU A 56 14.32 37.32 21.80
N ILE A 57 13.73 36.51 22.70
CA ILE A 57 13.27 35.16 22.36
C ILE A 57 11.97 35.15 21.54
N LYS A 58 11.31 36.32 21.40
CA LYS A 58 10.04 36.52 20.69
C LYS A 58 10.27 37.06 19.27
N ASN A 59 9.16 37.35 18.58
CA ASN A 59 9.13 38.05 17.29
C ASN A 59 9.96 37.39 16.16
N GLY A 60 10.13 36.08 16.23
CA GLY A 60 10.89 35.34 15.20
C GLY A 60 12.40 35.43 15.34
N ASN A 61 12.92 36.01 16.40
CA ASN A 61 14.37 36.15 16.62
C ASN A 61 15.04 34.88 17.15
N CYS A 62 14.27 33.94 17.67
CA CYS A 62 14.74 32.64 18.12
C CYS A 62 13.81 31.51 17.62
N LYS A 63 14.41 30.37 17.33
CA LYS A 63 13.68 29.12 17.12
C LYS A 63 13.80 28.26 18.38
N LEU A 64 12.74 27.55 18.74
CA LEU A 64 12.80 26.50 19.75
C LEU A 64 13.42 25.22 19.20
N GLN A 65 14.15 24.48 20.05
CA GLN A 65 14.51 23.11 19.71
C GLN A 65 13.29 22.22 19.61
N TRP A 66 13.30 21.25 18.67
CA TRP A 66 12.16 20.43 18.25
C TRP A 66 11.29 19.90 19.40
N LYS A 67 11.89 19.29 20.42
CA LYS A 67 11.13 18.67 21.53
C LYS A 67 10.37 19.71 22.37
N VAL A 68 10.95 20.90 22.52
CA VAL A 68 10.34 22.01 23.23
C VAL A 68 9.27 22.68 22.36
N ASP A 69 9.57 22.90 21.10
CA ASP A 69 8.63 23.45 20.11
C ASP A 69 7.37 22.58 19.98
N TRP A 70 7.56 21.28 19.92
CA TRP A 70 6.45 20.32 19.82
C TRP A 70 5.54 20.38 21.04
N ALA A 71 6.10 20.37 22.25
CA ALA A 71 5.36 20.53 23.48
C ALA A 71 4.65 21.89 23.59
N MET A 72 5.31 22.98 23.14
CA MET A 72 4.72 24.32 23.10
C MET A 72 3.51 24.36 22.14
N ARG A 73 3.59 23.73 20.98
CA ARG A 73 2.45 23.64 20.04
C ARG A 73 1.29 22.88 20.64
N TRP A 74 1.53 21.75 21.29
CA TRP A 74 0.49 21.01 22.01
C TRP A 74 -0.20 21.85 23.07
N PHE A 75 0.61 22.60 23.83
CA PHE A 75 0.11 23.52 24.86
C PHE A 75 -0.71 24.67 24.28
N THR A 76 -0.21 25.30 23.22
CA THR A 76 -0.81 26.53 22.65
C THR A 76 -2.11 26.22 21.86
N PHE A 77 -2.15 25.11 21.11
CA PHE A 77 -3.27 24.76 20.25
C PHE A 77 -4.24 23.76 20.89
N ASP A 78 -4.06 23.41 22.16
CA ASP A 78 -4.89 22.42 22.87
C ASP A 78 -5.07 21.12 22.07
N VAL A 79 -3.95 20.54 21.62
CA VAL A 79 -3.98 19.36 20.77
C VAL A 79 -4.47 18.15 21.57
N ASP A 80 -5.56 17.53 21.11
CA ASP A 80 -6.17 16.37 21.76
C ASP A 80 -5.55 15.05 21.32
N PHE A 81 -5.10 14.98 20.06
CA PHE A 81 -4.59 13.75 19.47
C PHE A 81 -3.41 14.00 18.53
N GLU A 82 -2.34 13.21 18.66
CA GLU A 82 -1.13 13.31 17.84
C GLU A 82 -0.66 11.92 17.41
N MET A 83 -0.43 11.72 16.11
CA MET A 83 0.22 10.53 15.57
C MET A 83 1.63 10.87 15.11
N TYR A 84 2.59 9.99 15.43
CA TYR A 84 3.98 10.23 15.05
C TYR A 84 4.69 8.94 14.64
N GLY A 85 5.71 9.07 13.80
CA GLY A 85 6.55 7.95 13.41
C GLY A 85 7.34 7.38 14.60
N LYS A 86 7.57 6.09 14.63
CA LYS A 86 8.30 5.38 15.70
C LYS A 86 9.66 6.00 16.01
N ASP A 87 10.32 6.60 15.03
CA ASP A 87 11.60 7.30 15.20
C ASP A 87 11.50 8.57 16.07
N LEU A 88 10.29 9.09 16.29
CA LEU A 88 10.04 10.23 17.18
C LEU A 88 9.61 9.83 18.61
N THR A 89 9.56 8.53 18.94
CA THR A 89 9.05 8.05 20.24
C THR A 89 9.75 8.68 21.43
N GLU A 90 11.09 8.75 21.43
CA GLU A 90 11.84 9.40 22.51
C GLU A 90 11.54 10.92 22.60
N SER A 91 11.34 11.55 21.45
CA SER A 91 10.97 12.97 21.39
C SER A 91 9.58 13.19 21.96
N ALA A 92 8.60 12.34 21.63
CA ALA A 92 7.24 12.41 22.15
C ALA A 92 7.20 12.22 23.67
N ILE A 93 7.94 11.23 24.21
CA ILE A 93 8.05 11.01 25.66
C ILE A 93 8.56 12.27 26.38
N LEU A 94 9.58 12.93 25.83
CA LEU A 94 10.13 14.13 26.42
C LEU A 94 9.19 15.33 26.26
N SER A 95 8.57 15.50 25.09
CA SER A 95 7.58 16.56 24.84
C SER A 95 6.36 16.41 25.75
N ASN A 96 5.92 15.19 26.04
CA ASN A 96 4.86 14.92 27.02
C ASN A 96 5.21 15.45 28.42
N LYS A 97 6.44 15.23 28.87
CA LYS A 97 6.93 15.76 30.18
C LYS A 97 6.96 17.28 30.18
N ILE A 98 7.44 17.87 29.08
CA ILE A 98 7.50 19.34 28.94
C ILE A 98 6.09 19.94 28.93
N CYS A 99 5.14 19.36 28.18
CA CYS A 99 3.76 19.84 28.13
C CYS A 99 3.10 19.84 29.51
N ARG A 100 3.29 18.77 30.30
CA ARG A 100 2.81 18.73 31.70
C ARG A 100 3.44 19.81 32.57
N THR A 101 4.73 20.10 32.37
CA THR A 101 5.42 21.17 33.12
C THR A 101 4.90 22.57 32.74
N LEU A 102 4.42 22.72 31.50
CA LEU A 102 3.74 23.94 31.05
C LEU A 102 2.32 24.08 31.64
N GLY A 103 1.77 23.03 32.26
CA GLY A 103 0.49 23.07 32.96
C GLY A 103 -0.68 22.45 32.18
N LYS A 104 -0.42 21.75 31.05
CA LYS A 104 -1.48 21.05 30.29
C LYS A 104 -1.24 19.55 30.17
N LYS A 105 -2.32 18.79 29.99
CA LYS A 105 -2.26 17.39 29.64
C LYS A 105 -1.73 17.25 28.20
N PRO A 106 -0.73 16.40 27.93
CA PRO A 106 -0.29 16.15 26.56
C PRO A 106 -1.39 15.40 25.76
N PRO A 107 -1.34 15.46 24.43
CA PRO A 107 -2.31 14.77 23.58
C PRO A 107 -2.27 13.26 23.78
N ASN A 108 -3.40 12.59 23.54
CA ASN A 108 -3.42 11.16 23.31
C ASN A 108 -2.82 10.88 21.93
N GLY A 109 -2.25 9.70 21.75
CA GLY A 109 -1.69 9.35 20.45
C GLY A 109 -0.96 8.03 20.44
N PHE A 110 -0.43 7.66 19.28
CA PHE A 110 0.37 6.46 19.11
C PHE A 110 1.48 6.65 18.08
N ALA A 111 2.51 5.83 18.23
CA ALA A 111 3.57 5.72 17.26
C ALA A 111 3.17 4.74 16.14
N TYR A 112 3.23 5.17 14.89
CA TYR A 112 3.10 4.27 13.74
C TYR A 112 4.47 3.75 13.29
N GLU A 113 4.46 2.53 12.75
CA GLU A 113 5.66 1.86 12.25
C GLU A 113 6.11 2.42 10.90
N LEU A 114 7.35 2.11 10.56
CA LEU A 114 7.96 2.51 9.31
C LEU A 114 7.51 1.60 8.17
N PHE A 115 7.52 2.15 6.95
CA PHE A 115 7.38 1.36 5.74
C PHE A 115 8.73 0.80 5.32
N LEU A 116 8.71 -0.45 4.87
CA LEU A 116 9.87 -1.21 4.44
C LEU A 116 9.78 -1.49 2.93
N ASP A 117 10.91 -1.62 2.29
CA ASP A 117 10.99 -2.05 0.90
C ASP A 117 10.74 -3.58 0.77
N GLU A 118 10.88 -4.10 -0.44
CA GLU A 118 10.74 -5.53 -0.74
C GLU A 118 11.66 -6.41 0.11
N LYS A 119 12.88 -5.93 0.37
CA LYS A 119 13.89 -6.65 1.15
C LYS A 119 13.70 -6.52 2.66
N GLY A 120 12.78 -5.68 3.11
CA GLY A 120 12.56 -5.38 4.53
C GLY A 120 13.48 -4.29 5.08
N GLU A 121 14.12 -3.49 4.22
CA GLU A 121 14.89 -2.33 4.61
C GLU A 121 14.00 -1.08 4.70
N LYS A 122 14.39 -0.12 5.55
CA LYS A 122 13.69 1.16 5.69
C LYS A 122 13.67 1.90 4.35
N ILE A 123 12.48 2.31 3.92
CA ILE A 123 12.32 3.18 2.75
C ILE A 123 12.90 4.55 3.04
N SER A 124 13.71 5.06 2.12
CA SER A 124 14.25 6.43 2.17
C SER A 124 14.22 7.09 0.80
N LYS A 125 13.96 8.40 0.79
CA LYS A 125 13.94 9.19 -0.46
C LYS A 125 15.27 9.14 -1.22
N SER A 126 16.38 9.11 -0.51
CA SER A 126 17.72 9.07 -1.11
C SER A 126 18.04 7.73 -1.78
N LYS A 127 17.46 6.63 -1.30
CA LYS A 127 17.63 5.29 -1.92
C LYS A 127 16.66 5.04 -3.06
N GLY A 128 15.52 5.76 -3.13
CA GLY A 128 14.46 5.53 -4.11
C GLY A 128 13.82 4.13 -4.02
N ASN A 129 13.98 3.46 -2.87
CA ASN A 129 13.49 2.11 -2.63
C ASN A 129 12.06 2.17 -2.07
N GLY A 130 11.09 1.87 -2.88
CA GLY A 130 9.67 1.90 -2.50
C GLY A 130 8.80 2.38 -3.63
N ILE A 131 7.51 2.56 -3.37
CA ILE A 131 6.55 3.12 -4.31
C ILE A 131 6.10 4.51 -3.83
N SER A 132 6.05 5.49 -4.73
CA SER A 132 5.52 6.81 -4.42
C SER A 132 3.98 6.82 -4.45
N ILE A 133 3.36 7.88 -3.90
CA ILE A 133 1.91 8.08 -3.96
C ILE A 133 1.44 8.14 -5.41
N GLU A 134 2.14 8.88 -6.26
CA GLU A 134 1.82 9.02 -7.68
C GLU A 134 1.89 7.69 -8.41
N GLN A 135 2.88 6.86 -8.09
CA GLN A 135 3.00 5.51 -8.64
C GLN A 135 1.87 4.61 -8.17
N TRP A 136 1.46 4.70 -6.88
CA TRP A 136 0.30 3.94 -6.40
C TRP A 136 -0.97 4.35 -7.15
N LEU A 137 -1.25 5.65 -7.25
CA LEU A 137 -2.44 6.19 -7.92
C LEU A 137 -2.48 5.93 -9.43
N ARG A 138 -1.35 5.56 -10.04
CA ARG A 138 -1.32 5.04 -11.41
C ARG A 138 -1.92 3.65 -11.52
N TYR A 139 -1.90 2.86 -10.44
CA TYR A 139 -2.27 1.44 -10.43
C TYR A 139 -3.48 1.11 -9.56
N ALA A 140 -3.92 2.01 -8.71
CA ALA A 140 -5.00 1.77 -7.76
C ALA A 140 -5.64 3.08 -7.27
N SER A 141 -6.80 2.97 -6.62
CA SER A 141 -7.54 4.11 -6.10
C SER A 141 -6.89 4.70 -4.83
N PRO A 142 -7.16 5.98 -4.51
CA PRO A 142 -6.71 6.61 -3.27
C PRO A 142 -7.30 5.93 -2.03
N GLU A 143 -8.52 5.38 -2.11
CA GLU A 143 -9.16 4.67 -1.00
C GLU A 143 -8.43 3.37 -0.66
N SER A 144 -7.96 2.64 -1.67
CA SER A 144 -7.14 1.44 -1.47
C SER A 144 -5.80 1.76 -0.81
N LEU A 145 -5.19 2.90 -1.17
CA LEU A 145 -3.98 3.39 -0.51
C LEU A 145 -4.27 3.78 0.94
N SER A 146 -5.33 4.55 1.17
CA SER A 146 -5.73 4.98 2.51
C SER A 146 -5.98 3.79 3.43
N LEU A 147 -6.69 2.78 2.93
CA LEU A 147 -6.89 1.52 3.64
C LEU A 147 -5.56 0.84 3.97
N TYR A 148 -4.69 0.68 2.98
CA TYR A 148 -3.41 0.02 3.16
C TYR A 148 -2.53 0.76 4.16
N MET A 149 -2.49 2.09 4.12
CA MET A 149 -1.69 2.92 5.04
C MET A 149 -2.20 2.82 6.47
N TYR A 150 -3.50 2.90 6.67
CA TYR A 150 -4.13 3.00 7.98
C TYR A 150 -4.33 1.66 8.69
N GLN A 151 -4.49 0.59 7.94
CA GLN A 151 -4.72 -0.74 8.49
C GLN A 151 -3.49 -1.24 9.27
N ASN A 152 -3.66 -1.60 10.56
CA ASN A 152 -2.56 -2.03 11.44
C ASN A 152 -1.35 -1.07 11.47
N PRO A 153 -1.51 0.21 11.83
CA PRO A 153 -0.45 1.21 11.73
C PRO A 153 0.74 0.95 12.66
N THR A 154 0.55 0.14 13.71
CA THR A 154 1.60 -0.24 14.66
C THR A 154 2.47 -1.42 14.19
N ARG A 155 2.24 -1.94 12.99
CA ARG A 155 3.05 -3.00 12.39
C ARG A 155 3.77 -2.48 11.16
N ALA A 156 5.07 -2.80 11.05
CA ALA A 156 5.85 -2.49 9.86
C ALA A 156 5.25 -3.18 8.63
N LYS A 157 5.11 -2.44 7.54
CA LYS A 157 4.56 -2.92 6.27
C LYS A 157 5.54 -2.71 5.15
N LYS A 158 5.54 -3.62 4.20
CA LYS A 158 6.30 -3.48 2.97
C LYS A 158 5.51 -2.61 1.99
N LEU A 159 6.14 -1.61 1.39
CA LEU A 159 5.52 -0.68 0.45
C LEU A 159 6.32 -0.65 -0.86
N TYR A 160 5.98 -1.54 -1.79
CA TYR A 160 6.58 -1.71 -3.11
C TYR A 160 5.49 -2.14 -4.12
N SER A 161 5.82 -2.19 -5.41
CA SER A 161 4.81 -2.34 -6.48
C SER A 161 3.93 -3.57 -6.34
N GLU A 162 4.52 -4.70 -5.96
CA GLU A 162 3.86 -6.01 -5.94
C GLU A 162 2.85 -6.16 -4.79
N VAL A 163 2.81 -5.23 -3.83
CA VAL A 163 1.76 -5.23 -2.79
C VAL A 163 0.45 -4.64 -3.30
N VAL A 164 0.49 -3.84 -4.38
CA VAL A 164 -0.69 -3.11 -4.89
C VAL A 164 -1.85 -4.04 -5.26
N PRO A 165 -1.67 -5.11 -6.06
CA PRO A 165 -2.78 -5.98 -6.41
C PRO A 165 -3.47 -6.61 -5.20
N LYS A 166 -2.69 -7.07 -4.22
CA LYS A 166 -3.21 -7.66 -2.99
C LYS A 166 -3.96 -6.64 -2.14
N ALA A 167 -3.43 -5.42 -2.02
CA ALA A 167 -4.08 -4.34 -1.27
C ALA A 167 -5.42 -3.92 -1.91
N VAL A 168 -5.48 -3.90 -3.24
CA VAL A 168 -6.73 -3.65 -3.97
C VAL A 168 -7.71 -4.78 -3.76
N ASP A 169 -7.30 -6.04 -3.85
CA ASP A 169 -8.17 -7.18 -3.61
C ASP A 169 -8.72 -7.21 -2.18
N GLU A 170 -7.91 -6.86 -1.19
CA GLU A 170 -8.35 -6.71 0.20
C GLU A 170 -9.40 -5.59 0.35
N TYR A 171 -9.16 -4.44 -0.29
CA TYR A 171 -10.12 -3.34 -0.32
C TYR A 171 -11.46 -3.77 -0.94
N LEU A 172 -11.44 -4.46 -2.08
CA LEU A 172 -12.63 -4.96 -2.75
C LEU A 172 -13.40 -5.98 -1.88
N SER A 173 -12.69 -6.86 -1.20
CA SER A 173 -13.28 -7.84 -0.27
C SER A 173 -14.00 -7.17 0.90
N LEU A 174 -13.44 -6.07 1.42
CA LEU A 174 -14.06 -5.30 2.50
C LEU A 174 -15.31 -4.54 2.01
N ILE A 175 -15.30 -4.01 0.79
CA ILE A 175 -16.50 -3.42 0.15
C ILE A 175 -17.58 -4.50 0.00
N GLU A 176 -17.24 -5.67 -0.52
CA GLU A 176 -18.19 -6.76 -0.73
C GLU A 176 -18.82 -7.26 0.58
N SER A 177 -18.05 -7.32 1.65
CA SER A 177 -18.53 -7.78 2.97
C SER A 177 -19.38 -6.74 3.70
N PHE A 178 -19.13 -5.45 3.47
CA PHE A 178 -19.76 -4.35 4.20
C PHE A 178 -21.28 -4.40 4.26
N PRO A 179 -22.04 -4.56 3.14
CA PRO A 179 -23.50 -4.60 3.17
C PRO A 179 -24.08 -5.83 3.88
N LYS A 180 -23.28 -6.88 4.08
CA LYS A 180 -23.67 -8.13 4.75
C LYS A 180 -23.46 -8.08 6.27
N GLN A 181 -22.79 -7.04 6.78
CA GLN A 181 -22.43 -6.85 8.18
C GLN A 181 -23.53 -6.15 8.97
N LYS A 182 -23.59 -6.42 10.29
CA LYS A 182 -24.44 -5.70 11.22
C LYS A 182 -23.92 -4.25 11.43
N PRO A 183 -24.76 -3.29 11.85
CA PRO A 183 -24.35 -1.89 12.02
C PRO A 183 -23.08 -1.70 12.86
N ASN A 184 -22.93 -2.42 13.97
CA ASN A 184 -21.73 -2.34 14.80
C ASN A 184 -20.46 -2.89 14.09
N GLU A 185 -20.62 -3.91 13.25
CA GLU A 185 -19.52 -4.47 12.47
C GLU A 185 -19.15 -3.55 11.31
N GLN A 186 -20.14 -2.85 10.72
CA GLN A 186 -19.91 -1.86 9.68
C GLN A 186 -19.06 -0.69 10.18
N LEU A 187 -19.27 -0.22 11.42
CA LEU A 187 -18.43 0.81 12.04
C LEU A 187 -16.98 0.35 12.29
N LEU A 188 -16.77 -0.95 12.45
CA LEU A 188 -15.44 -1.53 12.60
C LEU A 188 -14.77 -1.86 11.26
N ASN A 189 -15.53 -1.86 10.16
CA ASN A 189 -14.98 -2.10 8.85
C ASN A 189 -14.22 -0.85 8.35
N PRO A 190 -12.92 -0.96 8.04
CA PRO A 190 -12.11 0.18 7.60
C PRO A 190 -12.66 0.92 6.38
N VAL A 191 -13.41 0.22 5.51
CA VAL A 191 -14.04 0.81 4.32
C VAL A 191 -15.01 1.93 4.68
N TRP A 192 -15.74 1.80 5.80
CA TRP A 192 -16.62 2.86 6.29
C TRP A 192 -15.84 4.16 6.54
N HIS A 193 -14.66 4.06 7.14
CA HIS A 193 -13.82 5.21 7.48
C HIS A 193 -13.18 5.86 6.26
N VAL A 194 -12.60 5.07 5.33
CA VAL A 194 -11.96 5.61 4.13
C VAL A 194 -12.95 6.24 3.15
N HIS A 195 -14.24 5.91 3.26
CA HIS A 195 -15.34 6.52 2.51
C HIS A 195 -16.17 7.50 3.32
N SER A 196 -15.68 7.97 4.47
CA SER A 196 -16.38 8.96 5.32
C SER A 196 -17.83 8.58 5.63
N GLY A 197 -18.09 7.28 5.91
CA GLY A 197 -19.41 6.75 6.25
C GLY A 197 -20.31 6.39 5.06
N ASN A 198 -19.83 6.54 3.83
CA ASN A 198 -20.61 6.23 2.63
C ASN A 198 -19.87 5.31 1.65
N PRO A 199 -19.60 4.06 2.03
CA PRO A 199 -18.94 3.10 1.12
C PRO A 199 -19.78 2.84 -0.13
N PRO A 200 -19.14 2.53 -1.28
CA PRO A 200 -19.86 2.20 -2.50
C PRO A 200 -20.68 0.91 -2.33
N LYS A 201 -21.83 0.87 -3.01
CA LYS A 201 -22.77 -0.28 -2.96
C LYS A 201 -22.65 -1.19 -4.19
N GLU A 202 -21.61 -1.00 -5.00
CA GLU A 202 -21.39 -1.80 -6.19
C GLU A 202 -21.09 -3.26 -5.83
N LYS A 203 -21.67 -4.17 -6.57
CA LYS A 203 -21.36 -5.60 -6.47
C LYS A 203 -19.97 -5.86 -7.04
N ILE A 204 -19.09 -6.44 -6.26
CA ILE A 204 -17.77 -6.85 -6.74
C ILE A 204 -17.91 -8.15 -7.52
N VAL A 205 -17.62 -8.10 -8.82
CA VAL A 205 -17.79 -9.22 -9.74
C VAL A 205 -16.50 -9.99 -10.00
N MET A 206 -15.35 -9.35 -9.80
CA MET A 206 -14.04 -9.99 -9.92
C MET A 206 -12.98 -9.26 -9.09
N SER A 207 -11.92 -9.98 -8.73
CA SER A 207 -10.75 -9.42 -8.08
C SER A 207 -9.84 -8.66 -9.06
N PHE A 208 -9.00 -7.77 -8.54
CA PHE A 208 -8.00 -7.07 -9.35
C PHE A 208 -6.96 -8.03 -9.92
N SER A 209 -6.53 -9.01 -9.12
CA SER A 209 -5.63 -10.08 -9.59
C SER A 209 -6.22 -10.87 -10.76
N MET A 210 -7.52 -11.14 -10.73
CA MET A 210 -8.20 -11.78 -11.85
C MET A 210 -8.24 -10.89 -13.08
N LEU A 211 -8.51 -9.60 -12.90
CA LEU A 211 -8.53 -8.63 -14.00
C LEU A 211 -7.17 -8.50 -14.69
N LEU A 212 -6.06 -8.54 -13.91
CA LEU A 212 -4.70 -8.56 -14.46
C LEU A 212 -4.45 -9.77 -15.36
N ASN A 213 -4.95 -10.94 -14.98
CA ASN A 213 -4.83 -12.13 -15.81
C ASN A 213 -5.69 -12.05 -17.09
N LEU A 214 -6.87 -11.44 -17.00
CA LEU A 214 -7.70 -11.16 -18.18
C LEU A 214 -7.02 -10.20 -19.15
N VAL A 215 -6.41 -9.11 -18.66
CA VAL A 215 -5.62 -8.19 -19.49
C VAL A 215 -4.54 -8.95 -20.26
N GLY A 216 -3.77 -9.79 -19.55
CA GLY A 216 -2.67 -10.56 -20.16
C GLY A 216 -3.13 -11.60 -21.18
N SER A 217 -4.28 -12.23 -20.96
CA SER A 217 -4.78 -13.30 -21.83
C SER A 217 -5.56 -12.79 -23.04
N SER A 218 -6.23 -11.65 -22.89
CA SER A 218 -6.96 -11.00 -23.98
C SER A 218 -6.09 -10.07 -24.84
N ASN A 219 -4.83 -9.83 -24.45
CA ASN A 219 -3.96 -8.80 -25.02
C ASN A 219 -4.66 -7.43 -25.10
N ALA A 220 -5.39 -7.08 -24.05
CA ALA A 220 -6.14 -5.83 -24.01
C ALA A 220 -5.20 -4.63 -23.77
N GLU A 221 -4.94 -3.87 -24.82
CA GLU A 221 -4.08 -2.69 -24.78
C GLU A 221 -4.78 -1.45 -24.18
N ASN A 222 -6.10 -1.44 -24.19
CA ASN A 222 -6.92 -0.35 -23.69
C ASN A 222 -8.22 -0.85 -23.05
N LYS A 223 -8.92 0.06 -22.39
CA LYS A 223 -10.11 -0.19 -21.61
C LYS A 223 -11.28 -0.69 -22.47
N GLU A 224 -11.43 -0.15 -23.67
CA GLU A 224 -12.51 -0.47 -24.59
C GLU A 224 -12.42 -1.93 -25.07
N ILE A 225 -11.21 -2.40 -25.37
CA ILE A 225 -10.96 -3.80 -25.75
C ILE A 225 -11.27 -4.72 -24.57
N LEU A 226 -10.79 -4.37 -23.37
CA LEU A 226 -11.03 -5.18 -22.18
C LEU A 226 -12.52 -5.28 -21.85
N TRP A 227 -13.26 -4.16 -21.94
CA TRP A 227 -14.71 -4.15 -21.73
C TRP A 227 -15.47 -4.97 -22.76
N LYS A 228 -15.14 -4.85 -24.07
CA LYS A 228 -15.72 -5.70 -25.11
C LYS A 228 -15.48 -7.18 -24.81
N PHE A 229 -14.32 -7.51 -24.25
CA PHE A 229 -14.01 -8.88 -23.88
C PHE A 229 -14.86 -9.34 -22.68
N ILE A 230 -14.97 -8.54 -21.62
CA ILE A 230 -15.80 -8.83 -20.43
C ILE A 230 -17.27 -9.02 -20.87
N GLN A 231 -17.82 -8.09 -21.65
CA GLN A 231 -19.22 -8.11 -22.10
C GLN A 231 -19.56 -9.26 -23.05
N ARG A 232 -18.59 -9.81 -23.76
CA ARG A 232 -18.81 -10.97 -24.63
C ARG A 232 -19.30 -12.19 -23.84
N PHE A 233 -18.86 -12.34 -22.60
CA PHE A 233 -19.19 -13.46 -21.72
C PHE A 233 -20.17 -13.11 -20.62
N HIS A 234 -20.29 -11.81 -20.29
CA HIS A 234 -21.14 -11.27 -19.23
C HIS A 234 -21.86 -10.01 -19.72
N GLN A 235 -22.91 -10.21 -20.52
CA GLN A 235 -23.65 -9.13 -21.20
C GLN A 235 -24.37 -8.17 -20.23
N ASP A 236 -24.68 -8.62 -19.01
CA ASP A 236 -25.29 -7.88 -17.94
C ASP A 236 -24.35 -6.89 -17.27
N ILE A 237 -23.02 -7.08 -17.42
CA ILE A 237 -21.99 -6.22 -16.81
C ILE A 237 -21.63 -5.10 -17.79
N LYS A 238 -22.02 -3.86 -17.43
CA LYS A 238 -21.75 -2.66 -18.25
C LYS A 238 -20.96 -1.62 -17.44
N PRO A 239 -20.09 -0.83 -18.09
CA PRO A 239 -19.28 0.20 -17.42
C PRO A 239 -20.09 1.16 -16.56
N GLU A 240 -21.28 1.51 -17.02
CA GLU A 240 -22.17 2.48 -16.38
C GLU A 240 -22.73 1.98 -15.03
N ASN A 241 -22.91 0.66 -14.92
CA ASN A 241 -23.46 0.00 -13.74
C ASN A 241 -22.38 -0.49 -12.77
N TYR A 242 -21.11 -0.48 -13.19
CA TYR A 242 -19.95 -0.99 -12.45
C TYR A 242 -18.80 0.03 -12.45
N PRO A 243 -18.97 1.21 -11.85
CA PRO A 243 -17.97 2.27 -11.85
C PRO A 243 -16.64 1.85 -11.21
N ILE A 244 -16.65 1.03 -10.13
CA ILE A 244 -15.41 0.51 -9.53
C ILE A 244 -14.67 -0.38 -10.53
N LEU A 245 -15.37 -1.37 -11.13
CA LEU A 245 -14.77 -2.23 -12.14
C LEU A 245 -14.25 -1.42 -13.32
N ASN A 246 -14.98 -0.39 -13.71
CA ASN A 246 -14.61 0.50 -14.80
C ASN A 246 -13.31 1.28 -14.53
N GLU A 247 -13.06 1.70 -13.29
CA GLU A 247 -11.76 2.26 -12.91
C GLU A 247 -10.67 1.19 -12.82
N LEU A 248 -10.98 0.04 -12.23
CA LEU A 248 -10.05 -1.07 -12.12
C LEU A 248 -9.51 -1.54 -13.48
N THR A 249 -10.31 -1.47 -14.54
CA THR A 249 -9.83 -1.83 -15.91
C THR A 249 -8.66 -0.96 -16.34
N LYS A 250 -8.71 0.35 -16.07
CA LYS A 250 -7.62 1.29 -16.36
C LYS A 250 -6.38 0.97 -15.51
N PHE A 251 -6.57 0.76 -14.23
CA PHE A 251 -5.48 0.45 -13.32
C PHE A 251 -4.82 -0.88 -13.67
N ALA A 252 -5.60 -1.90 -14.02
CA ALA A 252 -5.09 -3.20 -14.39
C ALA A 252 -4.25 -3.15 -15.66
N ILE A 253 -4.66 -2.40 -16.68
CA ILE A 253 -3.90 -2.21 -17.91
C ILE A 253 -2.57 -1.52 -17.62
N ASN A 254 -2.59 -0.44 -16.83
CA ASN A 254 -1.38 0.28 -16.45
C ASN A 254 -0.40 -0.62 -15.67
N TYR A 255 -0.92 -1.30 -14.64
CA TYR A 255 -0.10 -2.20 -13.82
C TYR A 255 0.47 -3.35 -14.63
N PHE A 256 -0.37 -3.96 -15.48
CA PHE A 256 0.06 -5.05 -16.36
C PHE A 256 1.21 -4.61 -17.26
N LYS A 257 1.05 -3.51 -17.98
CA LYS A 257 2.01 -2.97 -18.93
C LYS A 257 3.36 -2.61 -18.27
N ASP A 258 3.29 -1.98 -17.09
CA ASP A 258 4.48 -1.45 -16.43
C ASP A 258 5.17 -2.50 -15.53
N LYS A 259 4.45 -3.47 -14.98
CA LYS A 259 4.95 -4.36 -13.92
C LYS A 259 4.86 -5.85 -14.23
N VAL A 260 3.84 -6.28 -14.97
CA VAL A 260 3.63 -7.71 -15.25
C VAL A 260 4.30 -8.12 -16.53
N GLU A 261 3.99 -7.45 -17.63
CA GLU A 261 4.44 -7.79 -18.96
C GLU A 261 5.97 -7.88 -19.10
N PRO A 262 6.78 -6.92 -18.59
CA PRO A 262 8.24 -6.99 -18.67
C PRO A 262 8.85 -8.17 -17.90
N ASN A 263 8.14 -8.69 -16.91
CA ASN A 263 8.60 -9.75 -16.01
C ASN A 263 8.08 -11.13 -16.37
N LYS A 264 7.21 -11.25 -17.39
CA LYS A 264 6.68 -12.54 -17.83
C LYS A 264 7.78 -13.48 -18.30
N ARG A 265 7.70 -14.74 -17.86
CA ARG A 265 8.58 -15.82 -18.28
C ARG A 265 7.73 -17.04 -18.57
N TYR A 266 7.41 -17.25 -19.84
CA TYR A 266 6.63 -18.41 -20.26
C TYR A 266 7.47 -19.66 -20.21
N LYS A 267 6.91 -20.71 -19.62
CA LYS A 267 7.51 -22.05 -19.62
C LYS A 267 7.17 -22.77 -20.93
N LEU A 268 8.18 -23.39 -21.51
CA LEU A 268 8.01 -24.36 -22.60
C LEU A 268 7.66 -25.73 -21.97
N PRO A 269 6.43 -26.26 -22.15
CA PRO A 269 6.06 -27.52 -21.54
C PRO A 269 6.81 -28.68 -22.24
N ASP A 270 7.27 -29.66 -21.46
CA ASP A 270 7.78 -30.90 -21.99
C ASP A 270 6.68 -31.80 -22.59
N THR A 271 7.03 -32.95 -23.13
CA THR A 271 6.07 -33.86 -23.81
C THR A 271 4.94 -34.31 -22.87
N ASN A 272 5.24 -34.65 -21.63
CA ASN A 272 4.25 -35.09 -20.64
C ASN A 272 3.33 -33.93 -20.23
N GLU A 273 3.91 -32.79 -19.98
CA GLU A 273 3.24 -31.54 -19.64
C GLU A 273 2.31 -31.08 -20.81
N LYS A 274 2.77 -31.19 -22.07
CA LYS A 274 1.94 -30.93 -23.27
C LYS A 274 0.75 -31.86 -23.31
N ASN A 275 0.95 -33.16 -23.09
CA ASN A 275 -0.12 -34.15 -23.09
C ASN A 275 -1.15 -33.85 -21.98
N ALA A 276 -0.71 -33.47 -20.80
CA ALA A 276 -1.62 -33.07 -19.70
C ALA A 276 -2.45 -31.83 -20.04
N LEU A 277 -1.86 -30.82 -20.67
CA LEU A 277 -2.58 -29.62 -21.13
C LEU A 277 -3.55 -29.92 -22.29
N ILE A 278 -3.18 -30.81 -23.22
CA ILE A 278 -4.07 -31.28 -24.27
C ILE A 278 -5.28 -32.04 -23.69
N ASN A 279 -5.04 -32.89 -22.68
CA ASN A 279 -6.12 -33.59 -21.98
C ASN A 279 -7.06 -32.61 -21.27
N LEU A 280 -6.51 -31.56 -20.66
CA LEU A 280 -7.33 -30.50 -20.08
C LEU A 280 -8.19 -29.79 -21.13
N ALA A 281 -7.61 -29.44 -22.29
CA ALA A 281 -8.35 -28.81 -23.38
C ALA A 281 -9.50 -29.72 -23.88
N LYS A 282 -9.24 -31.03 -24.12
CA LYS A 282 -10.27 -32.01 -24.51
C LYS A 282 -11.40 -32.12 -23.48
N LYS A 283 -11.09 -32.14 -22.17
CA LYS A 283 -12.14 -32.20 -21.14
C LYS A 283 -12.96 -30.91 -21.08
N LEU A 284 -12.32 -29.77 -21.30
CA LEU A 284 -13.02 -28.50 -21.37
C LEU A 284 -13.96 -28.41 -22.60
N GLU A 285 -13.66 -29.09 -23.71
CA GLU A 285 -14.56 -29.18 -24.89
C GLU A 285 -15.88 -29.88 -24.58
N LEU A 286 -15.90 -30.76 -23.59
CA LEU A 286 -17.11 -31.53 -23.19
C LEU A 286 -17.99 -30.70 -22.22
N VAL A 287 -17.54 -29.52 -21.75
CA VAL A 287 -18.29 -28.68 -20.83
C VAL A 287 -19.42 -27.97 -21.59
N THR A 288 -20.65 -28.13 -21.13
CA THR A 288 -21.84 -27.46 -21.67
C THR A 288 -22.00 -26.05 -21.06
N GLN A 289 -22.95 -25.23 -21.59
CA GLN A 289 -23.08 -23.82 -21.18
C GLN A 289 -23.52 -23.58 -19.72
N ASP A 290 -24.02 -24.61 -19.04
CA ASP A 290 -24.59 -24.46 -17.67
C ASP A 290 -23.62 -24.82 -16.54
N PHE A 291 -22.33 -24.98 -16.81
CA PHE A 291 -21.33 -25.32 -15.81
C PHE A 291 -20.98 -24.11 -14.92
N LYS A 292 -20.94 -24.36 -13.59
CA LYS A 292 -20.47 -23.40 -12.59
C LYS A 292 -18.94 -23.37 -12.54
N PRO A 293 -18.34 -22.27 -12.06
CA PRO A 293 -16.89 -22.17 -11.87
C PRO A 293 -16.28 -23.32 -11.05
N GLU A 294 -17.03 -23.84 -10.08
CA GLU A 294 -16.63 -24.97 -9.23
C GLU A 294 -16.53 -26.29 -10.00
N ASP A 295 -17.42 -26.51 -10.95
CA ASP A 295 -17.41 -27.72 -11.79
C ASP A 295 -16.18 -27.71 -12.70
N ILE A 296 -15.90 -26.55 -13.33
CA ILE A 296 -14.69 -26.34 -14.13
C ILE A 296 -13.44 -26.57 -13.28
N GLN A 297 -13.43 -26.03 -12.05
CA GLN A 297 -12.31 -26.22 -11.13
C GLN A 297 -12.09 -27.71 -10.81
N THR A 298 -13.16 -28.48 -10.65
CA THR A 298 -13.12 -29.93 -10.41
C THR A 298 -12.51 -30.68 -11.60
N ILE A 299 -12.86 -30.28 -12.82
CA ILE A 299 -12.28 -30.86 -14.08
C ILE A 299 -10.76 -30.60 -14.09
N ILE A 300 -10.32 -29.40 -13.71
CA ILE A 300 -8.88 -29.09 -13.69
C ILE A 300 -8.15 -29.96 -12.66
N TYR A 301 -8.71 -30.13 -11.46
CA TYR A 301 -8.15 -31.00 -10.44
C TYR A 301 -8.07 -32.46 -10.89
N SER A 302 -9.17 -33.01 -11.46
CA SER A 302 -9.20 -34.40 -11.95
C SER A 302 -8.19 -34.64 -13.05
N THR A 303 -8.07 -33.67 -13.99
CA THR A 303 -7.10 -33.76 -15.08
C THR A 303 -5.66 -33.80 -14.54
N GLY A 304 -5.33 -32.98 -13.56
CA GLY A 304 -4.01 -33.02 -12.92
C GLY A 304 -3.71 -34.37 -12.28
N LYS A 305 -4.65 -34.93 -11.54
CA LYS A 305 -4.49 -36.26 -10.91
C LYS A 305 -4.25 -37.35 -11.92
N GLU A 306 -5.04 -37.40 -13.00
CA GLU A 306 -4.95 -38.40 -14.05
C GLU A 306 -3.66 -38.30 -14.88
N ASN A 307 -3.00 -37.15 -14.90
CA ASN A 307 -1.75 -36.92 -15.62
C ASN A 307 -0.51 -36.92 -14.72
N GLY A 308 -0.58 -37.57 -13.54
CA GLY A 308 0.59 -37.79 -12.67
C GLY A 308 0.84 -36.73 -11.62
N TYR A 309 -0.08 -35.77 -11.44
CA TYR A 309 0.03 -34.71 -10.43
C TYR A 309 -0.78 -34.99 -9.16
N GLU A 310 -1.25 -36.23 -8.92
CA GLU A 310 -2.11 -36.56 -7.76
C GLU A 310 -1.51 -36.11 -6.42
N LYS A 311 -0.23 -36.39 -6.21
CA LYS A 311 0.52 -36.01 -4.99
C LYS A 311 1.14 -34.62 -5.07
N LYS A 312 1.02 -33.93 -6.19
CA LYS A 312 1.74 -32.67 -6.52
C LYS A 312 0.83 -31.67 -7.24
N LEU A 313 -0.41 -31.55 -6.80
CA LEU A 313 -1.39 -30.65 -7.43
C LEU A 313 -0.93 -29.20 -7.53
N ARG A 314 -0.10 -28.73 -6.58
CA ARG A 314 0.50 -27.40 -6.68
C ARG A 314 1.39 -27.26 -7.93
N GLU A 315 2.17 -28.27 -8.27
CA GLU A 315 3.02 -28.24 -9.49
C GLU A 315 2.17 -28.21 -10.77
N TRP A 316 1.02 -28.88 -10.78
CA TRP A 316 0.04 -28.81 -11.86
C TRP A 316 -0.48 -27.38 -12.10
N PHE A 317 -0.87 -26.69 -11.04
CA PHE A 317 -1.32 -25.30 -11.17
C PHE A 317 -0.18 -24.36 -11.57
N ILE A 318 1.01 -24.55 -11.04
CA ILE A 318 2.20 -23.78 -11.46
C ILE A 318 2.47 -23.99 -12.95
N LEU A 319 2.40 -25.23 -13.46
CA LEU A 319 2.54 -25.51 -14.88
C LEU A 319 1.51 -24.74 -15.73
N ILE A 320 0.24 -24.79 -15.35
CA ILE A 320 -0.81 -24.05 -16.05
C ILE A 320 -0.49 -22.55 -16.07
N TYR A 321 -0.09 -21.99 -14.93
CA TYR A 321 0.19 -20.57 -14.83
C TYR A 321 1.45 -20.15 -15.61
N GLU A 322 2.53 -20.92 -15.51
CA GLU A 322 3.76 -20.62 -16.25
C GLU A 322 3.56 -20.73 -17.77
N VAL A 323 2.79 -21.71 -18.24
CA VAL A 323 2.52 -21.88 -19.68
C VAL A 323 1.53 -20.85 -20.22
N LEU A 324 0.42 -20.59 -19.50
CA LEU A 324 -0.63 -19.71 -20.01
C LEU A 324 -0.37 -18.23 -19.70
N PHE A 325 0.21 -17.91 -18.54
CA PHE A 325 0.33 -16.55 -18.07
C PHE A 325 1.78 -16.06 -17.89
N GLY A 326 2.77 -16.95 -17.98
CA GLY A 326 4.20 -16.61 -17.77
C GLY A 326 4.52 -16.22 -16.33
N SER A 327 3.80 -16.76 -15.35
CA SER A 327 3.95 -16.54 -13.92
C SER A 327 3.79 -17.85 -13.15
N LYS A 328 4.38 -17.97 -11.95
CA LYS A 328 4.16 -19.13 -11.07
C LYS A 328 2.86 -19.08 -10.28
N ASP A 329 2.26 -17.91 -10.22
CA ASP A 329 1.02 -17.64 -9.52
C ASP A 329 -0.06 -17.16 -10.51
N GLY A 330 -1.32 -17.49 -10.22
CA GLY A 330 -2.44 -17.12 -11.06
C GLY A 330 -3.79 -17.18 -10.32
N PRO A 331 -4.90 -16.90 -11.04
CA PRO A 331 -6.23 -16.87 -10.44
C PRO A 331 -6.74 -18.30 -10.16
N ARG A 332 -7.81 -18.39 -9.37
CA ARG A 332 -8.59 -19.64 -9.30
C ARG A 332 -9.12 -19.97 -10.70
N MET A 333 -8.57 -21.02 -11.32
CA MET A 333 -8.74 -21.30 -12.75
C MET A 333 -10.20 -21.53 -13.16
N GLY A 334 -11.01 -22.13 -12.31
CA GLY A 334 -12.45 -22.31 -12.59
C GLY A 334 -13.16 -20.98 -12.80
N PHE A 335 -12.90 -20.00 -11.93
CA PHE A 335 -13.40 -18.63 -12.08
C PHE A 335 -12.80 -17.93 -13.30
N PHE A 336 -11.50 -18.05 -13.50
CA PHE A 336 -10.86 -17.46 -14.68
C PHE A 336 -11.50 -17.97 -15.97
N ILE A 337 -11.67 -19.28 -16.14
CA ILE A 337 -12.22 -19.88 -17.33
C ILE A 337 -13.69 -19.47 -17.54
N SER A 338 -14.47 -19.33 -16.47
CA SER A 338 -15.85 -18.85 -16.56
C SER A 338 -15.95 -17.41 -17.10
N PHE A 339 -14.98 -16.56 -16.80
CA PHE A 339 -14.91 -15.19 -17.31
C PHE A 339 -14.19 -15.08 -18.65
N PHE A 340 -13.10 -15.82 -18.83
CA PHE A 340 -12.32 -15.80 -20.08
C PHE A 340 -13.03 -16.55 -21.21
N GLY A 341 -13.85 -17.54 -20.85
CA GLY A 341 -14.56 -18.41 -21.76
C GLY A 341 -13.81 -19.71 -22.04
N ILE A 342 -14.57 -20.80 -22.06
CA ILE A 342 -14.02 -22.15 -22.29
C ILE A 342 -13.34 -22.23 -23.66
N LYS A 343 -14.01 -21.77 -24.72
CA LYS A 343 -13.47 -21.79 -26.10
C LYS A 343 -12.20 -20.97 -26.23
N GLU A 344 -12.14 -19.80 -25.56
CA GLU A 344 -10.94 -18.94 -25.59
C GLU A 344 -9.80 -19.56 -24.77
N THR A 345 -10.12 -20.24 -23.66
CA THR A 345 -9.12 -20.98 -22.88
C THR A 345 -8.51 -22.11 -23.69
N ILE A 346 -9.34 -22.89 -24.42
CA ILE A 346 -8.87 -23.97 -25.30
C ILE A 346 -7.96 -23.40 -26.40
N LYS A 347 -8.35 -22.28 -27.00
CA LYS A 347 -7.51 -21.59 -28.01
C LYS A 347 -6.19 -21.14 -27.42
N LEU A 348 -6.22 -20.59 -26.19
CA LEU A 348 -5.01 -20.14 -25.48
C LEU A 348 -4.07 -21.31 -25.19
N ILE A 349 -4.60 -22.43 -24.66
CA ILE A 349 -3.83 -23.67 -24.44
C ILE A 349 -3.19 -24.13 -25.74
N ASN A 350 -3.99 -24.29 -26.80
CA ASN A 350 -3.52 -24.78 -28.09
C ASN A 350 -2.50 -23.87 -28.76
N LYS A 351 -2.64 -22.55 -28.58
CA LYS A 351 -1.66 -21.54 -29.04
C LYS A 351 -0.34 -21.74 -28.32
N LYS A 352 -0.37 -21.76 -26.98
CA LYS A 352 0.82 -21.87 -26.15
C LYS A 352 1.58 -23.19 -26.27
N ILE A 353 0.89 -24.27 -26.66
CA ILE A 353 1.52 -25.57 -26.97
C ILE A 353 2.16 -25.58 -28.36
N LYS A 354 1.66 -24.75 -29.31
CA LYS A 354 2.15 -24.69 -30.69
C LYS A 354 3.23 -23.64 -30.94
N GLU A 355 3.33 -22.62 -30.11
CA GLU A 355 4.34 -21.54 -30.24
C GLU A 355 5.80 -22.05 -30.04
N ASN A 356 6.03 -23.40 -30.23
CA ASN A 356 7.31 -24.07 -30.10
C ASN A 356 7.58 -25.03 -31.21
#